data_669651a8993d45594b1fb8fd3b948e75
#
_entry.id   669651a8993d45594b1fb8fd3b948e75
#
_cell.length_a   1.000
_cell.length_b   1.000
_cell.length_c   1.000
_cell.angle_alpha   90.00
_cell.angle_beta   90.00
_cell.angle_gamma   90.00
#
_symmetry.space_group_name_H-M   'P 1'
#
loop_
_entity.id
_entity.type
_entity.pdbx_description
1 polymer ?
#
loop_
_entity_poly.entity_id
_entity_poly.type
_entity_poly.pdbx_seq_one_letter_code
_entity_poly.pdbx_strand_id
1 'polypeptide(L)'
;KRQKEFIVIAPEFSSSLFPGGDGYNLGNVFVDGDNPTSSSLNDESEWLFSVIEPLYDFVKVRLGNTTPSYSIFGFSAGGQVTHRMLFFKPNARVDHYISSGSGWYTTMNNDLSFPYGFKNSPLENSNFESHLGQKMTILIGDQDNDPNAASLRRNNIVDQQGRNRFDRAIYFYEGGRDLAEELQFEFNWSFEILENTAHDYVAASRRAAQILFADD
;
A
#
# COMPACT_ATOMS: atom_id res chain seq x y z
N LYS A 1 -25.28 -14.00 -16.82
CA LYS A 1 -24.36 -12.96 -16.34
C LYS A 1 -23.27 -12.81 -17.38
N ARG A 2 -23.02 -11.60 -17.93
CA ARG A 2 -21.84 -11.33 -18.76
C ARG A 2 -20.61 -11.51 -17.87
N GLN A 3 -19.67 -12.35 -18.25
CA GLN A 3 -18.36 -12.40 -17.65
C GLN A 3 -17.67 -11.06 -17.97
N LYS A 4 -17.25 -10.31 -16.96
CA LYS A 4 -16.41 -9.13 -17.17
C LYS A 4 -15.03 -9.63 -17.58
N GLU A 5 -14.56 -9.18 -18.74
CA GLU A 5 -13.18 -9.42 -19.17
C GLU A 5 -12.28 -8.36 -18.54
N PHE A 6 -11.25 -8.78 -17.85
CA PHE A 6 -10.23 -7.91 -17.27
C PHE A 6 -8.83 -8.48 -17.48
N ILE A 7 -7.85 -7.61 -17.49
CA ILE A 7 -6.44 -7.97 -17.63
C ILE A 7 -5.79 -7.90 -16.25
N VAL A 8 -5.12 -8.96 -15.84
CA VAL A 8 -4.29 -8.99 -14.64
C VAL A 8 -2.83 -8.92 -15.06
N ILE A 9 -2.10 -7.98 -14.47
CA ILE A 9 -0.65 -7.85 -14.62
C ILE A 9 -0.04 -8.17 -13.26
N ALA A 10 0.82 -9.17 -13.20
CA ALA A 10 1.59 -9.54 -12.02
C ALA A 10 3.08 -9.31 -12.30
N PRO A 11 3.61 -8.11 -12.05
CA PRO A 11 5.00 -7.81 -12.33
C PRO A 11 5.92 -8.54 -11.35
N GLU A 12 7.02 -9.07 -11.85
CA GLU A 12 8.11 -9.56 -11.03
C GLU A 12 9.08 -8.42 -10.72
N PHE A 13 9.25 -8.12 -9.43
CA PHE A 13 10.30 -7.23 -8.95
C PHE A 13 11.46 -8.09 -8.44
N SER A 14 12.48 -8.27 -9.29
CA SER A 14 13.60 -9.13 -8.95
C SER A 14 14.40 -8.60 -7.76
N SER A 15 14.88 -9.49 -6.92
CA SER A 15 15.73 -9.14 -5.76
C SER A 15 17.10 -8.56 -6.14
N SER A 16 17.49 -8.66 -7.41
CA SER A 16 18.70 -8.01 -7.94
C SER A 16 18.50 -6.51 -8.18
N LEU A 17 17.28 -6.07 -8.49
CA LEU A 17 16.93 -4.67 -8.72
C LEU A 17 16.29 -4.03 -7.48
N PHE A 18 15.50 -4.78 -6.74
CA PHE A 18 14.77 -4.33 -5.55
C PHE A 18 15.08 -5.27 -4.37
N PRO A 19 16.30 -5.20 -3.81
CA PRO A 19 16.74 -6.12 -2.77
C PRO A 19 16.09 -5.86 -1.42
N GLY A 20 15.67 -6.91 -0.74
CA GLY A 20 15.22 -6.87 0.65
C GLY A 20 14.00 -6.00 0.91
N GLY A 21 13.86 -5.56 2.14
CA GLY A 21 12.76 -4.70 2.59
C GLY A 21 12.87 -3.28 2.05
N ASP A 22 14.08 -2.73 1.98
CA ASP A 22 14.30 -1.36 1.49
C ASP A 22 13.97 -1.24 0.01
N GLY A 23 14.45 -2.18 -0.80
CA GLY A 23 14.18 -2.19 -2.24
C GLY A 23 12.73 -2.48 -2.57
N TYR A 24 12.09 -3.45 -1.89
CA TYR A 24 10.72 -3.85 -2.22
C TYR A 24 9.67 -3.19 -1.33
N ASN A 25 9.65 -3.49 -0.03
CA ASN A 25 8.58 -3.03 0.87
C ASN A 25 8.53 -1.50 1.00
N LEU A 26 9.70 -0.85 1.05
CA LEU A 26 9.87 0.60 1.16
C LEU A 26 10.02 1.29 -0.20
N GLY A 27 9.92 0.51 -1.29
CA GLY A 27 9.86 1.05 -2.64
C GLY A 27 11.17 1.60 -3.19
N ASN A 28 12.31 1.21 -2.62
CA ASN A 28 13.64 1.72 -3.00
C ASN A 28 13.75 3.25 -2.92
N VAL A 29 13.01 3.87 -2.00
CA VAL A 29 13.05 5.33 -1.82
C VAL A 29 14.37 5.78 -1.21
N PHE A 30 14.91 4.99 -0.31
CA PHE A 30 16.22 5.21 0.32
C PHE A 30 17.10 3.97 0.19
N VAL A 31 18.40 4.17 0.17
CA VAL A 31 19.39 3.08 0.25
C VAL A 31 19.23 2.30 1.56
N ASP A 32 18.97 3.03 2.66
CA ASP A 32 18.62 2.47 3.98
C ASP A 32 17.31 3.17 4.43
N GLY A 33 16.20 2.51 4.18
CA GLY A 33 14.87 3.05 4.49
C GLY A 33 14.56 3.05 5.99
N ASP A 34 15.28 2.27 6.78
CA ASP A 34 15.15 2.26 8.24
C ASP A 34 15.86 3.44 8.91
N ASN A 35 16.86 4.01 8.24
CA ASN A 35 17.61 5.19 8.69
C ASN A 35 17.67 6.24 7.58
N PRO A 36 16.52 6.85 7.22
CA PRO A 36 16.43 7.77 6.10
C PRO A 36 17.22 9.05 6.36
N THR A 37 18.06 9.42 5.40
CA THR A 37 18.80 10.68 5.38
C THR A 37 18.74 11.29 3.98
N SER A 38 18.94 12.59 3.86
CA SER A 38 18.97 13.24 2.55
C SER A 38 20.05 12.69 1.61
N SER A 39 21.14 12.14 2.18
CA SER A 39 22.24 11.53 1.40
C SER A 39 21.98 10.08 1.00
N SER A 40 20.99 9.42 1.58
CA SER A 40 20.57 8.05 1.25
C SER A 40 19.28 8.00 0.40
N LEU A 41 18.71 9.16 0.04
CA LEU A 41 17.56 9.25 -0.84
C LEU A 41 17.99 8.91 -2.27
N ASN A 42 17.33 7.92 -2.85
CA ASN A 42 17.53 7.52 -4.24
C ASN A 42 16.81 8.50 -5.20
N ASP A 43 17.28 8.59 -6.42
CA ASP A 43 16.55 9.30 -7.47
C ASP A 43 15.15 8.69 -7.65
N GLU A 44 14.16 9.52 -7.89
CA GLU A 44 12.77 9.06 -8.03
C GLU A 44 12.59 8.05 -9.17
N SER A 45 13.41 8.14 -10.21
CA SER A 45 13.41 7.18 -11.33
C SER A 45 13.83 5.76 -10.92
N GLU A 46 14.51 5.61 -9.78
CA GLU A 46 14.95 4.31 -9.24
C GLU A 46 13.93 3.71 -8.27
N TRP A 47 12.89 4.48 -7.89
CA TRP A 47 11.86 3.95 -6.97
C TRP A 47 11.04 2.85 -7.65
N LEU A 48 10.72 1.80 -6.91
CA LEU A 48 9.82 0.75 -7.35
C LEU A 48 8.47 1.32 -7.83
N PHE A 49 7.96 2.32 -7.15
CA PHE A 49 6.71 2.97 -7.51
C PHE A 49 6.73 3.64 -8.88
N SER A 50 7.91 4.07 -9.36
CA SER A 50 8.08 4.70 -10.67
C SER A 50 8.03 3.74 -11.85
N VAL A 51 8.07 2.42 -11.58
CA VAL A 51 7.98 1.38 -12.62
C VAL A 51 6.54 1.13 -13.06
N ILE A 52 5.56 1.38 -12.18
CA ILE A 52 4.17 0.94 -12.38
C ILE A 52 3.50 1.68 -13.55
N GLU A 53 3.59 3.00 -13.61
CA GLU A 53 2.98 3.80 -14.67
C GLU A 53 3.55 3.47 -16.08
N PRO A 54 4.88 3.39 -16.27
CA PRO A 54 5.44 2.96 -17.54
C PRO A 54 5.05 1.51 -17.93
N LEU A 55 4.95 0.61 -16.95
CA LEU A 55 4.48 -0.75 -17.19
C LEU A 55 3.03 -0.75 -17.69
N TYR A 56 2.17 0.03 -17.05
CA TYR A 56 0.77 0.17 -17.47
C TYR A 56 0.68 0.68 -18.91
N ASP A 57 1.41 1.73 -19.27
CA ASP A 57 1.43 2.27 -20.63
C ASP A 57 1.97 1.27 -21.66
N PHE A 58 3.03 0.55 -21.30
CA PHE A 58 3.58 -0.51 -22.16
C PHE A 58 2.54 -1.59 -22.46
N VAL A 59 1.83 -2.06 -21.44
CA VAL A 59 0.81 -3.10 -21.61
C VAL A 59 -0.40 -2.59 -22.39
N LYS A 60 -0.85 -1.36 -22.13
CA LYS A 60 -1.93 -0.71 -22.90
C LYS A 60 -1.64 -0.70 -24.39
N VAL A 61 -0.46 -0.20 -24.77
CA VAL A 61 -0.05 -0.12 -26.17
C VAL A 61 0.00 -1.51 -26.81
N ARG A 62 0.57 -2.47 -26.09
CA ARG A 62 0.74 -3.83 -26.59
C ARG A 62 -0.57 -4.58 -26.81
N LEU A 63 -1.59 -4.28 -26.00
CA LEU A 63 -2.90 -4.93 -26.05
C LEU A 63 -3.96 -4.09 -26.79
N GLY A 64 -3.61 -2.91 -27.28
CA GLY A 64 -4.60 -1.99 -27.86
C GLY A 64 -5.67 -1.54 -26.86
N ASN A 65 -5.35 -1.54 -25.57
CA ASN A 65 -6.28 -1.16 -24.51
C ASN A 65 -6.35 0.36 -24.36
N THR A 66 -7.54 0.91 -24.17
CA THR A 66 -7.79 2.36 -24.10
C THR A 66 -8.26 2.82 -22.72
N THR A 67 -8.27 1.94 -21.70
CA THR A 67 -8.67 2.33 -20.34
C THR A 67 -7.79 3.47 -19.84
N PRO A 68 -8.38 4.49 -19.16
CA PRO A 68 -7.62 5.64 -18.68
C PRO A 68 -6.81 5.34 -17.42
N SER A 69 -7.19 4.30 -16.67
CA SER A 69 -6.74 4.01 -15.30
C SER A 69 -6.68 2.52 -15.03
N TYR A 70 -6.17 2.15 -13.87
CA TYR A 70 -6.05 0.77 -13.40
C TYR A 70 -6.28 0.69 -11.88
N SER A 71 -6.52 -0.51 -11.37
CA SER A 71 -6.55 -0.77 -9.93
C SER A 71 -5.32 -1.56 -9.51
N ILE A 72 -4.89 -1.41 -8.26
CA ILE A 72 -3.74 -2.14 -7.70
C ILE A 72 -4.15 -2.91 -6.45
N PHE A 73 -3.75 -4.16 -6.39
CA PHE A 73 -3.91 -5.03 -5.23
C PHE A 73 -2.55 -5.55 -4.80
N GLY A 74 -2.26 -5.45 -3.51
CA GLY A 74 -1.08 -6.06 -2.92
C GLY A 74 -1.39 -6.79 -1.63
N PHE A 75 -0.72 -7.94 -1.42
CA PHE A 75 -0.85 -8.74 -0.21
C PHE A 75 0.47 -8.79 0.56
N SER A 76 0.42 -8.71 1.89
CA SER A 76 1.58 -8.78 2.78
C SER A 76 2.63 -7.71 2.44
N ALA A 77 3.81 -8.09 1.99
CA ALA A 77 4.82 -7.15 1.48
C ALA A 77 4.28 -6.31 0.30
N GLY A 78 3.48 -6.92 -0.60
CA GLY A 78 2.79 -6.19 -1.67
C GLY A 78 1.75 -5.19 -1.14
N GLY A 79 1.06 -5.50 -0.05
CA GLY A 79 0.20 -4.54 0.64
C GLY A 79 0.96 -3.33 1.17
N GLN A 80 2.19 -3.56 1.66
CA GLN A 80 3.08 -2.48 2.07
C GLN A 80 3.51 -1.60 0.88
N VAL A 81 3.77 -2.19 -0.27
CA VAL A 81 4.04 -1.45 -1.52
C VAL A 81 2.82 -0.63 -1.92
N THR A 82 1.63 -1.23 -1.89
CA THR A 82 0.39 -0.61 -2.35
C THR A 82 0.04 0.66 -1.57
N HIS A 83 0.02 0.62 -0.22
CA HIS A 83 -0.32 1.82 0.54
C HIS A 83 0.75 2.92 0.46
N ARG A 84 2.04 2.55 0.32
CA ARG A 84 3.10 3.54 0.11
C ARG A 84 3.05 4.15 -1.28
N MET A 85 2.71 3.37 -2.30
CA MET A 85 2.53 3.91 -3.64
C MET A 85 1.47 5.01 -3.68
N LEU A 86 0.36 4.86 -2.95
CA LEU A 86 -0.65 5.91 -2.80
C LEU A 86 -0.03 7.22 -2.31
N PHE A 87 0.89 7.16 -1.36
CA PHE A 87 1.54 8.35 -0.81
C PHE A 87 2.61 8.93 -1.74
N PHE A 88 3.51 8.09 -2.27
CA PHE A 88 4.64 8.54 -3.09
C PHE A 88 4.27 8.89 -4.53
N LYS A 89 3.12 8.41 -5.02
CA LYS A 89 2.64 8.66 -6.40
C LYS A 89 1.19 9.14 -6.40
N PRO A 90 0.91 10.32 -5.80
CA PRO A 90 -0.46 10.82 -5.66
C PRO A 90 -1.15 11.10 -7.00
N ASN A 91 -0.39 11.25 -8.08
CA ASN A 91 -0.89 11.48 -9.44
C ASN A 91 -0.93 10.20 -10.30
N ALA A 92 -0.69 9.02 -9.73
CA ALA A 92 -0.82 7.76 -10.46
C ALA A 92 -2.28 7.53 -10.91
N ARG A 93 -2.44 6.93 -12.08
CA ARG A 93 -3.78 6.66 -12.66
C ARG A 93 -4.46 5.45 -12.02
N VAL A 94 -4.41 5.37 -10.70
CA VAL A 94 -4.99 4.27 -9.92
C VAL A 94 -6.42 4.63 -9.49
N ASP A 95 -7.39 3.85 -9.94
CA ASP A 95 -8.80 4.01 -9.54
C ASP A 95 -9.07 3.49 -8.13
N HIS A 96 -8.36 2.42 -7.73
CA HIS A 96 -8.59 1.78 -6.46
C HIS A 96 -7.33 1.07 -5.97
N TYR A 97 -6.87 1.43 -4.78
CA TYR A 97 -5.80 0.75 -4.07
C TYR A 97 -6.41 -0.27 -3.11
N ILE A 98 -5.96 -1.53 -3.14
CA ILE A 98 -6.33 -2.55 -2.14
C ILE A 98 -5.05 -3.05 -1.47
N SER A 99 -4.84 -2.61 -0.22
CA SER A 99 -3.72 -3.04 0.62
C SER A 99 -4.19 -4.13 1.58
N SER A 100 -3.68 -5.34 1.44
CA SER A 100 -4.12 -6.47 2.23
C SER A 100 -3.00 -7.09 3.06
N GLY A 101 -3.29 -7.43 4.32
CA GLY A 101 -2.42 -8.18 5.21
C GLY A 101 -1.04 -7.55 5.42
N SER A 102 -0.93 -6.24 5.34
CA SER A 102 0.34 -5.52 5.51
C SER A 102 0.96 -5.80 6.87
N GLY A 103 2.25 -6.08 6.90
CA GLY A 103 2.97 -6.36 8.14
C GLY A 103 3.02 -5.14 9.08
N TRP A 104 3.02 -3.93 8.52
CA TRP A 104 3.00 -2.64 9.21
C TRP A 104 2.81 -1.51 8.19
N TYR A 105 2.56 -0.29 8.67
CA TYR A 105 2.17 0.83 7.82
C TYR A 105 3.08 2.05 8.02
N THR A 106 3.23 2.84 6.96
CA THR A 106 3.67 4.23 7.02
C THR A 106 2.43 5.08 7.26
N THR A 107 2.38 5.84 8.34
CA THR A 107 1.22 6.66 8.72
C THR A 107 1.42 8.12 8.33
N MET A 108 0.33 8.85 8.09
CA MET A 108 0.36 10.30 7.80
C MET A 108 0.68 11.10 9.05
N ASN A 109 1.91 11.00 9.52
CA ASN A 109 2.40 11.63 10.74
C ASN A 109 3.76 12.27 10.47
N ASN A 110 3.81 13.61 10.53
CA ASN A 110 5.02 14.39 10.31
C ASN A 110 5.95 14.48 11.54
N ASP A 111 5.54 13.96 12.70
CA ASP A 111 6.39 13.87 13.89
C ASP A 111 7.17 12.55 13.94
N LEU A 112 6.71 11.56 13.21
CA LEU A 112 7.29 10.23 13.14
C LEU A 112 8.10 10.06 11.86
N SER A 113 9.38 9.67 12.02
CA SER A 113 10.27 9.46 10.87
C SER A 113 9.81 8.31 9.98
N PHE A 114 10.05 8.45 8.67
CA PHE A 114 10.01 7.33 7.74
C PHE A 114 10.94 6.20 8.26
N PRO A 115 10.56 4.93 8.15
CA PRO A 115 9.45 4.43 7.33
C PRO A 115 8.10 4.33 8.06
N TYR A 116 7.98 4.76 9.31
CA TYR A 116 6.75 4.63 10.11
C TYR A 116 5.81 5.83 9.98
N GLY A 117 6.35 7.01 9.68
CA GLY A 117 5.63 8.24 9.39
C GLY A 117 6.25 8.97 8.20
N PHE A 118 5.96 10.25 8.04
CA PHE A 118 6.36 11.04 6.86
C PHE A 118 7.63 11.86 7.06
N LYS A 119 8.03 12.11 8.30
CA LYS A 119 9.19 12.93 8.63
C LYS A 119 10.47 12.35 8.01
N ASN A 120 11.40 13.24 7.63
CA ASN A 120 12.67 12.90 7.00
C ASN A 120 12.53 12.15 5.67
N SER A 121 11.43 12.35 4.95
CA SER A 121 11.18 11.75 3.63
C SER A 121 10.55 12.76 2.67
N PRO A 122 10.45 12.45 1.37
CA PRO A 122 9.71 13.28 0.42
C PRO A 122 8.23 13.49 0.77
N LEU A 123 7.69 12.72 1.71
CA LEU A 123 6.30 12.83 2.16
C LEU A 123 6.08 13.90 3.21
N GLU A 124 7.13 14.41 3.88
CA GLU A 124 7.03 15.28 5.07
C GLU A 124 6.16 16.52 4.87
N ASN A 125 6.01 17.02 3.65
CA ASN A 125 5.15 18.18 3.36
C ASN A 125 4.12 17.85 2.30
N SER A 126 3.77 16.57 2.15
CA SER A 126 2.77 16.14 1.17
C SER A 126 1.35 16.55 1.58
N ASN A 127 0.47 16.67 0.60
CA ASN A 127 -0.91 17.05 0.83
C ASN A 127 -1.72 15.86 1.35
N PHE A 128 -2.08 15.87 2.63
CA PHE A 128 -2.90 14.83 3.26
C PHE A 128 -4.28 14.69 2.62
N GLU A 129 -4.89 15.80 2.18
CA GLU A 129 -6.19 15.79 1.51
C GLU A 129 -6.14 14.90 0.25
N SER A 130 -5.08 15.02 -0.56
CA SER A 130 -4.93 14.19 -1.75
C SER A 130 -4.77 12.70 -1.43
N HIS A 131 -4.14 12.35 -0.32
CA HIS A 131 -3.96 10.97 0.11
C HIS A 131 -5.26 10.36 0.67
N LEU A 132 -5.98 11.12 1.48
CA LEU A 132 -7.25 10.71 2.09
C LEU A 132 -8.37 10.61 1.06
N GLY A 133 -8.34 11.46 0.03
CA GLY A 133 -9.29 11.46 -1.08
C GLY A 133 -9.11 10.31 -2.09
N GLN A 134 -7.95 9.62 -2.10
CA GLN A 134 -7.74 8.45 -2.96
C GLN A 134 -8.57 7.26 -2.47
N LYS A 135 -9.17 6.53 -3.41
CA LYS A 135 -9.95 5.33 -3.05
C LYS A 135 -9.02 4.20 -2.63
N MET A 136 -9.09 3.80 -1.35
CA MET A 136 -8.32 2.69 -0.82
C MET A 136 -9.19 1.74 0.01
N THR A 137 -8.94 0.44 -0.12
CA THR A 137 -9.47 -0.58 0.80
C THR A 137 -8.32 -1.20 1.57
N ILE A 138 -8.43 -1.17 2.90
CA ILE A 138 -7.60 -1.96 3.81
C ILE A 138 -8.32 -3.27 4.03
N LEU A 139 -7.74 -4.37 3.53
CA LEU A 139 -8.33 -5.70 3.56
C LEU A 139 -7.53 -6.61 4.49
N ILE A 140 -8.17 -7.20 5.50
CA ILE A 140 -7.47 -8.01 6.52
C ILE A 140 -8.30 -9.19 6.98
N GLY A 141 -7.65 -10.33 7.24
CA GLY A 141 -8.28 -11.47 7.92
C GLY A 141 -8.36 -11.27 9.43
N ASP A 142 -9.49 -11.58 10.06
CA ASP A 142 -9.68 -11.46 11.52
C ASP A 142 -8.79 -12.42 12.33
N GLN A 143 -8.30 -13.50 11.69
CA GLN A 143 -7.37 -14.46 12.27
C GLN A 143 -5.89 -14.15 11.96
N ASP A 144 -5.59 -13.05 11.26
CA ASP A 144 -4.19 -12.57 11.05
C ASP A 144 -3.71 -11.78 12.27
N ASN A 145 -3.93 -12.38 13.44
CA ASN A 145 -3.78 -11.78 14.77
C ASN A 145 -2.68 -12.42 15.62
N ASP A 146 -1.81 -13.27 15.03
CA ASP A 146 -0.68 -13.87 15.76
C ASP A 146 0.45 -12.83 15.99
N PRO A 147 0.73 -12.47 17.28
CA PRO A 147 1.80 -11.53 17.61
C PRO A 147 3.22 -12.13 17.42
N ASN A 148 3.32 -13.44 17.19
CA ASN A 148 4.57 -14.17 17.02
C ASN A 148 4.77 -14.65 15.58
N ALA A 149 3.97 -14.17 14.63
CA ALA A 149 4.11 -14.54 13.21
C ALA A 149 5.54 -14.27 12.71
N ALA A 150 6.16 -15.29 12.08
CA ALA A 150 7.60 -15.34 11.81
C ALA A 150 8.17 -14.17 11.00
N SER A 151 7.36 -13.52 10.15
CA SER A 151 7.79 -12.38 9.33
C SER A 151 7.28 -11.03 9.85
N LEU A 152 6.73 -11.00 11.05
CA LEU A 152 6.17 -9.78 11.62
C LEU A 152 7.28 -8.90 12.20
N ARG A 153 7.43 -7.70 11.64
CA ARG A 153 8.38 -6.72 12.17
C ARG A 153 8.01 -6.34 13.60
N ARG A 154 9.00 -6.30 14.49
CA ARG A 154 8.84 -5.98 15.90
C ARG A 154 9.89 -4.98 16.35
N ASN A 155 9.46 -3.86 16.87
CA ASN A 155 10.24 -2.86 17.61
C ASN A 155 9.29 -1.91 18.35
N ASN A 156 9.84 -1.03 19.19
CA ASN A 156 9.04 -0.14 20.03
C ASN A 156 8.16 0.84 19.25
N ILE A 157 8.51 1.17 18.01
CA ILE A 157 7.75 2.10 17.17
C ILE A 157 6.59 1.36 16.51
N VAL A 158 6.90 0.29 15.79
CA VAL A 158 5.87 -0.45 15.04
C VAL A 158 4.87 -1.15 15.98
N ASP A 159 5.28 -1.52 17.19
CA ASP A 159 4.39 -2.12 18.18
C ASP A 159 3.33 -1.15 18.72
N GLN A 160 3.51 0.16 18.51
CA GLN A 160 2.46 1.16 18.77
C GLN A 160 1.31 1.07 17.77
N GLN A 161 1.54 0.57 16.57
CA GLN A 161 0.47 0.28 15.60
C GLN A 161 -0.35 -0.96 16.00
N GLY A 162 0.18 -1.82 16.86
CA GLY A 162 -0.39 -3.10 17.26
C GLY A 162 0.64 -4.22 17.23
N ARG A 163 0.32 -5.34 17.88
CA ARG A 163 1.25 -6.46 18.03
C ARG A 163 1.08 -7.56 16.96
N ASN A 164 0.10 -7.42 16.10
CA ASN A 164 -0.21 -8.32 14.98
C ASN A 164 -0.72 -7.50 13.78
N ARG A 165 -0.94 -8.15 12.63
CA ARG A 165 -1.35 -7.46 11.41
C ARG A 165 -2.77 -6.93 11.46
N PHE A 166 -3.67 -7.63 12.13
CA PHE A 166 -5.06 -7.21 12.28
C PHE A 166 -5.16 -5.89 13.05
N ASP A 167 -4.52 -5.80 14.23
CA ASP A 167 -4.49 -4.57 15.03
C ASP A 167 -3.85 -3.40 14.25
N ARG A 168 -2.76 -3.67 13.52
CA ARG A 168 -2.06 -2.65 12.71
C ARG A 168 -2.91 -2.13 11.56
N ALA A 169 -3.72 -2.98 10.95
CA ALA A 169 -4.65 -2.57 9.91
C ALA A 169 -5.74 -1.65 10.44
N ILE A 170 -6.29 -1.96 11.62
CA ILE A 170 -7.24 -1.10 12.34
C ILE A 170 -6.59 0.25 12.66
N TYR A 171 -5.41 0.23 13.30
CA TYR A 171 -4.68 1.45 13.67
C TYR A 171 -4.46 2.38 12.46
N PHE A 172 -4.06 1.82 11.32
CA PHE A 172 -3.81 2.60 10.12
C PHE A 172 -5.08 3.21 9.54
N TYR A 173 -6.16 2.43 9.47
CA TYR A 173 -7.46 2.91 8.97
C TYR A 173 -8.06 3.98 9.88
N GLU A 174 -8.10 3.73 11.18
CA GLU A 174 -8.65 4.66 12.16
C GLU A 174 -7.83 5.94 12.22
N GLY A 175 -6.50 5.84 12.20
CA GLY A 175 -5.64 7.03 12.15
C GLY A 175 -5.87 7.89 10.91
N GLY A 176 -6.14 7.28 9.75
CA GLY A 176 -6.54 8.01 8.54
C GLY A 176 -7.90 8.68 8.65
N ARG A 177 -8.88 7.96 9.20
CA ARG A 177 -10.24 8.48 9.42
C ARG A 177 -10.23 9.66 10.41
N ASP A 178 -9.57 9.50 11.54
CA ASP A 178 -9.53 10.51 12.61
C ASP A 178 -8.80 11.78 12.11
N LEU A 179 -7.74 11.62 11.32
CA LEU A 179 -7.04 12.73 10.67
C LEU A 179 -7.93 13.46 9.64
N ALA A 180 -8.70 12.72 8.85
CA ALA A 180 -9.65 13.31 7.90
C ALA A 180 -10.74 14.09 8.62
N GLU A 181 -11.27 13.57 9.73
CA GLU A 181 -12.25 14.26 10.55
C GLU A 181 -11.67 15.54 11.18
N GLU A 182 -10.46 15.47 11.77
CA GLU A 182 -9.76 16.61 12.36
C GLU A 182 -9.53 17.74 11.34
N LEU A 183 -9.07 17.38 10.13
CA LEU A 183 -8.76 18.34 9.07
C LEU A 183 -9.96 18.73 8.19
N GLN A 184 -11.11 18.09 8.39
CA GLN A 184 -12.32 18.26 7.60
C GLN A 184 -12.13 17.95 6.10
N PHE A 185 -11.35 16.91 5.80
CA PHE A 185 -11.11 16.41 4.45
C PHE A 185 -12.04 15.24 4.11
N GLU A 186 -12.25 15.01 2.82
CA GLU A 186 -12.96 13.83 2.32
C GLU A 186 -12.12 12.57 2.63
N PHE A 187 -12.80 11.51 3.10
CA PHE A 187 -12.18 10.24 3.44
C PHE A 187 -12.72 9.12 2.56
N ASN A 188 -11.93 8.67 1.60
CA ASN A 188 -12.32 7.66 0.62
C ASN A 188 -11.70 6.26 0.88
N TRP A 189 -11.24 6.04 2.10
CA TRP A 189 -10.76 4.71 2.50
C TRP A 189 -11.90 3.86 3.06
N SER A 190 -11.81 2.56 2.85
CA SER A 190 -12.70 1.56 3.41
C SER A 190 -11.93 0.48 4.16
N PHE A 191 -12.58 -0.13 5.14
CA PHE A 191 -12.01 -1.23 5.92
C PHE A 191 -12.85 -2.48 5.70
N GLU A 192 -12.20 -3.58 5.32
CA GLU A 192 -12.86 -4.83 4.99
C GLU A 192 -12.23 -5.99 5.75
N ILE A 193 -13.06 -6.76 6.45
CA ILE A 193 -12.64 -7.92 7.24
C ILE A 193 -13.01 -9.20 6.50
N LEU A 194 -12.04 -10.10 6.36
CA LEU A 194 -12.26 -11.47 5.93
C LEU A 194 -12.49 -12.34 7.17
N GLU A 195 -13.73 -12.74 7.38
CA GLU A 195 -14.11 -13.56 8.54
C GLU A 195 -13.43 -14.93 8.49
N ASN A 196 -13.01 -15.41 9.68
CA ASN A 196 -12.35 -16.70 9.88
C ASN A 196 -11.12 -16.93 8.98
N THR A 197 -10.41 -15.84 8.62
CA THR A 197 -9.30 -15.86 7.68
C THR A 197 -8.01 -15.40 8.36
N ALA A 198 -6.98 -16.23 8.31
CA ALA A 198 -5.62 -15.89 8.74
C ALA A 198 -4.85 -15.13 7.64
N HIS A 199 -3.52 -15.19 7.65
CA HIS A 199 -2.67 -14.59 6.62
C HIS A 199 -2.74 -15.38 5.30
N ASP A 200 -3.86 -15.28 4.58
CA ASP A 200 -4.19 -16.07 3.39
C ASP A 200 -4.33 -15.19 2.14
N TYR A 201 -3.33 -15.28 1.24
CA TYR A 201 -3.33 -14.53 -0.01
C TYR A 201 -4.42 -14.96 -0.99
N VAL A 202 -4.86 -16.24 -0.93
CA VAL A 202 -5.89 -16.76 -1.84
C VAL A 202 -7.26 -16.16 -1.49
N ALA A 203 -7.61 -16.16 -0.20
CA ALA A 203 -8.82 -15.52 0.29
C ALA A 203 -8.81 -14.01 -0.02
N ALA A 204 -7.70 -13.34 0.27
CA ALA A 204 -7.53 -11.92 0.02
C ALA A 204 -7.65 -11.55 -1.47
N SER A 205 -6.99 -12.29 -2.37
CA SER A 205 -7.06 -12.01 -3.81
C SER A 205 -8.45 -12.25 -4.39
N ARG A 206 -9.17 -13.28 -3.93
CA ARG A 206 -10.57 -13.51 -4.31
C ARG A 206 -11.47 -12.36 -3.89
N ARG A 207 -11.30 -11.88 -2.65
CA ARG A 207 -12.10 -10.75 -2.17
C ARG A 207 -11.75 -9.46 -2.89
N ALA A 208 -10.47 -9.18 -3.13
CA ALA A 208 -10.04 -8.05 -3.93
C ALA A 208 -10.66 -8.06 -5.34
N ALA A 209 -10.69 -9.22 -6.00
CA ALA A 209 -11.35 -9.35 -7.29
C ALA A 209 -12.86 -9.08 -7.21
N GLN A 210 -13.54 -9.49 -6.14
CA GLN A 210 -14.94 -9.16 -5.91
C GLN A 210 -15.16 -7.65 -5.72
N ILE A 211 -14.30 -7.00 -4.91
CA ILE A 211 -14.37 -5.56 -4.68
C ILE A 211 -14.17 -4.77 -5.99
N LEU A 212 -13.22 -5.21 -6.83
CA LEU A 212 -12.87 -4.50 -8.06
C LEU A 212 -13.84 -4.77 -9.22
N PHE A 213 -14.46 -5.95 -9.26
CA PHE A 213 -15.20 -6.43 -10.43
C PHE A 213 -16.61 -6.93 -10.11
N ALA A 214 -17.11 -6.76 -8.86
CA ALA A 214 -18.52 -7.02 -8.57
C ALA A 214 -19.38 -6.09 -9.43
N ASP A 215 -20.49 -6.61 -9.93
CA ASP A 215 -21.53 -5.75 -10.54
C ASP A 215 -22.20 -4.94 -9.43
N ASP A 216 -22.25 -3.62 -9.59
CA ASP A 216 -23.13 -2.74 -8.83
C ASP A 216 -24.59 -3.08 -9.04
#